data_ba8519305d9bc239326d9bb20675b464
#
_entry.id   ba8519305d9bc239326d9bb20675b464
#
_cell.length_a   1.000
_cell.length_b   1.000
_cell.length_c   1.000
_cell.angle_alpha   90.00
_cell.angle_beta   90.00
_cell.angle_gamma   90.00
#
_symmetry.space_group_name_H-M   'P 1'
#
loop_
_entity.id
_entity.type
_entity.pdbx_description
1 polymer ?
#
loop_
_entity_poly.entity_id
_entity_poly.type
_entity_poly.pdbx_seq_one_letter_code
_entity_poly.pdbx_strand_id
1 'polypeptide(L)'
;MKFLLYPLSIIYDLITTLRNFLFDIGLINSVQYKIPTIGVGNLSTGGTGKSMLVNYLIELLKIKYSLTTLSRGYNRDTSGFIQATSKSSAYEIGDEPYQFYSKHPEINVVVCEDRRKGMKLILNNLPNTQISIWDDIFQHRYCLLYTSDAADEE
;
A
#
# COMPACT_ATOMS: atom_id res chain seq x y z
N MET A 1 -4.13 -2.06 34.98
CA MET A 1 -3.33 -1.61 33.83
C MET A 1 -4.15 -0.96 32.69
N LYS A 2 -5.41 -1.34 32.42
CA LYS A 2 -6.20 -0.74 31.34
C LYS A 2 -6.55 0.75 31.54
N PHE A 3 -6.74 1.21 32.77
CA PHE A 3 -7.06 2.62 33.10
C PHE A 3 -5.92 3.62 32.83
N LEU A 4 -4.67 3.16 32.87
CA LEU A 4 -3.50 4.03 32.62
C LEU A 4 -3.34 4.39 31.14
N LEU A 5 -3.90 3.57 30.22
CA LEU A 5 -3.85 3.77 28.78
C LEU A 5 -5.02 4.63 28.26
N TYR A 6 -6.04 4.86 29.08
CA TYR A 6 -7.23 5.61 28.68
C TYR A 6 -6.93 7.05 28.23
N PRO A 7 -6.13 7.86 28.97
CA PRO A 7 -5.78 9.21 28.51
C PRO A 7 -4.97 9.20 27.20
N LEU A 8 -4.12 8.21 27.01
CA LEU A 8 -3.35 8.05 25.76
C LEU A 8 -4.27 7.71 24.58
N SER A 9 -5.31 6.91 24.80
CA SER A 9 -6.28 6.60 23.73
C SER A 9 -7.10 7.83 23.33
N ILE A 10 -7.47 8.69 24.27
CA ILE A 10 -8.18 9.96 23.97
C ILE A 10 -7.29 10.89 23.13
N ILE A 11 -6.02 11.04 23.51
CA ILE A 11 -5.06 11.87 22.78
C ILE A 11 -4.88 11.31 21.34
N TYR A 12 -4.74 10.02 21.21
CA TYR A 12 -4.61 9.36 19.91
C TYR A 12 -5.87 9.58 19.06
N ASP A 13 -7.06 9.43 19.63
CA ASP A 13 -8.33 9.65 18.95
C ASP A 13 -8.48 11.11 18.51
N LEU A 14 -8.13 12.06 19.36
CA LEU A 14 -8.14 13.48 19.05
C LEU A 14 -7.20 13.82 17.89
N ILE A 15 -5.97 13.28 17.90
CA ILE A 15 -4.99 13.50 16.82
C ILE A 15 -5.48 12.90 15.50
N THR A 16 -6.05 11.69 15.54
CA THR A 16 -6.55 11.02 14.33
C THR A 16 -7.79 11.73 13.78
N THR A 17 -8.70 12.19 14.64
CA THR A 17 -9.88 12.95 14.27
C THR A 17 -9.49 14.29 13.65
N LEU A 18 -8.58 15.04 14.29
CA LEU A 18 -8.07 16.31 13.76
C LEU A 18 -7.39 16.10 12.39
N ARG A 19 -6.56 15.09 12.25
CA ARG A 19 -5.93 14.75 10.97
C ARG A 19 -6.98 14.46 9.89
N ASN A 20 -8.01 13.66 10.21
CA ASN A 20 -9.06 13.32 9.27
C ASN A 20 -9.86 14.56 8.86
N PHE A 21 -10.20 15.42 9.81
CA PHE A 21 -10.85 16.68 9.56
C PHE A 21 -10.05 17.60 8.62
N LEU A 22 -8.71 17.66 8.80
CA LEU A 22 -7.83 18.45 7.93
C LEU A 22 -7.81 17.93 6.48
N PHE A 23 -7.98 16.61 6.28
CA PHE A 23 -8.17 16.03 4.95
C PHE A 23 -9.57 16.39 4.38
N ASP A 24 -10.60 16.30 5.19
CA ASP A 24 -12.00 16.53 4.75
C ASP A 24 -12.24 17.97 4.32
N ILE A 25 -11.60 18.95 4.97
CA ILE A 25 -11.65 20.37 4.57
C ILE A 25 -10.63 20.75 3.48
N GLY A 26 -9.87 19.78 2.96
CA GLY A 26 -8.90 19.99 1.87
C GLY A 26 -7.64 20.77 2.25
N LEU A 27 -7.37 20.99 3.56
CA LEU A 27 -6.11 21.60 4.02
C LEU A 27 -4.91 20.65 3.79
N ILE A 28 -5.15 19.35 3.86
CA ILE A 28 -4.16 18.34 3.51
C ILE A 28 -4.60 17.69 2.19
N ASN A 29 -3.87 17.95 1.11
CA ASN A 29 -4.20 17.43 -0.20
C ASN A 29 -3.78 15.97 -0.35
N SER A 30 -4.68 15.15 -0.88
CA SER A 30 -4.35 13.81 -1.37
C SER A 30 -3.75 13.92 -2.78
N VAL A 31 -2.73 13.15 -3.05
CA VAL A 31 -2.07 13.13 -4.37
C VAL A 31 -2.78 12.11 -5.25
N GLN A 32 -3.22 12.55 -6.42
CA GLN A 32 -3.73 11.68 -7.48
C GLN A 32 -2.61 11.41 -8.48
N TYR A 33 -2.43 10.14 -8.82
CA TYR A 33 -1.42 9.71 -9.80
C TYR A 33 -2.04 9.53 -11.18
N LYS A 34 -1.21 9.68 -12.22
CA LYS A 34 -1.65 9.55 -13.62
C LYS A 34 -2.01 8.11 -14.01
N ILE A 35 -1.51 7.12 -13.29
CA ILE A 35 -1.83 5.71 -13.51
C ILE A 35 -2.84 5.23 -12.48
N PRO A 36 -3.75 4.33 -12.87
CA PRO A 36 -4.69 3.69 -11.95
C PRO A 36 -3.95 3.04 -10.77
N THR A 37 -4.43 3.31 -9.57
CA THR A 37 -3.84 2.78 -8.34
C THR A 37 -4.91 2.05 -7.56
N ILE A 38 -4.71 0.76 -7.33
CA ILE A 38 -5.61 -0.10 -6.56
C ILE A 38 -5.00 -0.31 -5.19
N GLY A 39 -5.72 0.08 -4.14
CA GLY A 39 -5.28 -0.10 -2.76
C GLY A 39 -5.96 -1.29 -2.10
N VAL A 40 -5.19 -2.16 -1.48
CA VAL A 40 -5.68 -3.25 -0.63
C VAL A 40 -5.30 -2.94 0.81
N GLY A 41 -6.27 -2.88 1.69
CA GLY A 41 -6.07 -2.56 3.10
C GLY A 41 -7.03 -3.35 4.00
N ASN A 42 -6.82 -3.27 5.31
CA ASN A 42 -7.67 -3.91 6.32
C ASN A 42 -8.29 -2.89 7.26
N LEU A 43 -9.51 -3.16 7.65
CA LEU A 43 -10.21 -2.50 8.76
C LEU A 43 -9.87 -3.11 10.12
N SER A 44 -9.35 -4.34 10.15
CA SER A 44 -9.01 -5.06 11.38
C SER A 44 -7.58 -5.58 11.38
N THR A 45 -7.00 -5.73 12.57
CA THR A 45 -5.69 -6.36 12.76
C THR A 45 -5.83 -7.88 12.70
N GLY A 46 -5.01 -8.56 11.89
CA GLY A 46 -4.96 -10.02 11.78
C GLY A 46 -4.93 -10.53 10.34
N GLY A 47 -4.85 -11.83 10.17
CA GLY A 47 -4.76 -12.53 8.88
C GLY A 47 -6.04 -12.49 8.07
N THR A 48 -6.40 -11.35 7.51
CA THR A 48 -7.68 -11.07 6.82
C THR A 48 -7.67 -11.39 5.32
N GLY A 49 -6.66 -12.13 4.83
CA GLY A 49 -6.59 -12.54 3.43
C GLY A 49 -6.10 -11.45 2.44
N LYS A 50 -5.52 -10.33 2.92
CA LYS A 50 -4.97 -9.27 2.04
C LYS A 50 -4.04 -9.82 0.96
N SER A 51 -3.03 -10.58 1.36
CA SER A 51 -2.04 -11.13 0.44
C SER A 51 -2.67 -12.06 -0.60
N MET A 52 -3.77 -12.75 -0.25
CA MET A 52 -4.56 -13.54 -1.20
C MET A 52 -5.28 -12.65 -2.20
N LEU A 53 -5.89 -11.54 -1.73
CA LEU A 53 -6.57 -10.59 -2.61
C LEU A 53 -5.57 -9.89 -3.55
N VAL A 54 -4.41 -9.47 -3.05
CA VAL A 54 -3.35 -8.89 -3.89
C VAL A 54 -2.89 -9.90 -4.95
N ASN A 55 -2.64 -11.16 -4.58
CA ASN A 55 -2.30 -12.22 -5.54
C ASN A 55 -3.40 -12.41 -6.59
N TYR A 56 -4.67 -12.42 -6.18
CA TYR A 56 -5.78 -12.54 -7.11
C TYR A 56 -5.83 -11.39 -8.11
N LEU A 57 -5.66 -10.15 -7.63
CA LEU A 57 -5.61 -8.96 -8.50
C LEU A 57 -4.42 -9.02 -9.48
N ILE A 58 -3.26 -9.49 -9.02
CA ILE A 58 -2.09 -9.69 -9.88
C ILE A 58 -2.43 -10.68 -10.98
N GLU A 59 -2.96 -11.87 -10.64
CA GLU A 59 -3.35 -12.91 -11.61
C GLU A 59 -4.34 -12.39 -12.65
N LEU A 60 -5.33 -11.64 -12.19
CA LEU A 60 -6.39 -11.11 -13.06
C LEU A 60 -5.86 -10.06 -14.05
N LEU A 61 -4.95 -9.19 -13.59
CA LEU A 61 -4.56 -7.99 -14.34
C LEU A 61 -3.27 -8.17 -15.15
N LYS A 62 -2.33 -9.03 -14.72
CA LYS A 62 -1.02 -9.22 -15.36
C LYS A 62 -1.09 -9.67 -16.80
N ILE A 63 -2.20 -10.29 -17.22
CA ILE A 63 -2.41 -10.77 -18.59
C ILE A 63 -2.55 -9.61 -19.58
N LYS A 64 -3.12 -8.48 -19.12
CA LYS A 64 -3.44 -7.33 -19.99
C LYS A 64 -2.61 -6.09 -19.71
N TYR A 65 -2.05 -5.97 -18.50
CA TYR A 65 -1.42 -4.74 -18.03
C TYR A 65 -0.04 -5.00 -17.47
N SER A 66 0.87 -4.04 -17.66
CA SER A 66 2.14 -3.99 -16.95
C SER A 66 1.90 -3.51 -15.51
N LEU A 67 2.10 -4.41 -14.56
CA LEU A 67 1.79 -4.18 -13.16
C LEU A 67 3.03 -3.83 -12.34
N THR A 68 2.82 -2.99 -11.36
CA THR A 68 3.80 -2.76 -10.28
C THR A 68 3.08 -2.84 -8.93
N THR A 69 3.56 -3.69 -8.04
CA THR A 69 3.11 -3.70 -6.64
C THR A 69 3.95 -2.76 -5.81
N LEU A 70 3.34 -2.05 -4.87
CA LEU A 70 4.01 -1.18 -3.91
C LEU A 70 3.57 -1.53 -2.50
N SER A 71 4.49 -2.05 -1.70
CA SER A 71 4.26 -2.39 -0.30
C SER A 71 5.28 -1.69 0.61
N ARG A 72 5.05 -1.77 1.92
CA ARG A 72 5.98 -1.19 2.92
C ARG A 72 7.27 -2.02 3.03
N GLY A 73 7.16 -3.32 2.80
CA GLY A 73 8.23 -4.27 3.14
C GLY A 73 8.30 -4.45 4.66
N TYR A 74 7.19 -4.91 5.27
CA TYR A 74 7.18 -5.16 6.71
C TYR A 74 8.28 -6.17 7.09
N ASN A 75 8.95 -5.91 8.20
CA ASN A 75 9.99 -6.78 8.79
C ASN A 75 11.24 -7.00 7.93
N ARG A 76 11.53 -6.12 6.96
CA ARG A 76 12.77 -6.15 6.17
C ARG A 76 13.91 -5.47 6.90
N ASP A 77 15.14 -5.88 6.61
CA ASP A 77 16.36 -5.32 7.19
C ASP A 77 16.84 -4.04 6.49
N THR A 78 16.23 -3.72 5.35
CA THR A 78 16.60 -2.58 4.49
C THR A 78 15.64 -1.42 4.66
N SER A 79 15.97 -0.27 4.06
CA SER A 79 15.11 0.92 4.03
C SER A 79 15.10 1.61 2.66
N GLY A 80 14.10 2.47 2.45
CA GLY A 80 13.96 3.23 1.22
C GLY A 80 13.31 2.45 0.09
N PHE A 81 13.51 2.93 -1.14
CA PHE A 81 12.96 2.32 -2.35
C PHE A 81 13.82 1.16 -2.82
N ILE A 82 13.25 -0.02 -2.92
CA ILE A 82 13.90 -1.21 -3.49
C ILE A 82 12.92 -1.86 -4.47
N GLN A 83 13.40 -2.14 -5.67
CA GLN A 83 12.74 -2.99 -6.64
C GLN A 83 13.28 -4.42 -6.51
N ALA A 84 12.39 -5.39 -6.41
CA ALA A 84 12.76 -6.80 -6.35
C ALA A 84 13.48 -7.25 -7.64
N THR A 85 14.47 -8.09 -7.46
CA THR A 85 15.26 -8.73 -8.51
C THR A 85 15.41 -10.22 -8.24
N SER A 86 15.96 -10.95 -9.18
CA SER A 86 16.26 -12.39 -8.98
C SER A 86 17.24 -12.69 -7.84
N LYS A 87 17.91 -11.66 -7.31
CA LYS A 87 18.85 -11.78 -6.17
C LYS A 87 18.21 -11.35 -4.85
N SER A 88 17.01 -10.77 -4.88
CA SER A 88 16.33 -10.29 -3.69
C SER A 88 15.89 -11.44 -2.79
N SER A 89 15.93 -11.20 -1.50
CA SER A 89 15.49 -12.12 -0.45
C SER A 89 14.36 -11.54 0.40
N ALA A 90 13.67 -12.37 1.17
CA ALA A 90 12.66 -11.91 2.12
C ALA A 90 13.23 -10.93 3.17
N TYR A 91 14.49 -11.09 3.58
CA TYR A 91 15.18 -10.15 4.47
C TYR A 91 15.37 -8.77 3.85
N GLU A 92 15.55 -8.71 2.52
CA GLU A 92 15.78 -7.45 1.81
C GLU A 92 14.48 -6.70 1.53
N ILE A 93 13.41 -7.38 1.11
CA ILE A 93 12.17 -6.75 0.66
C ILE A 93 10.94 -7.04 1.53
N GLY A 94 11.04 -7.97 2.49
CA GLY A 94 9.94 -8.45 3.32
C GLY A 94 9.28 -9.70 2.76
N ASP A 95 8.62 -10.49 3.63
CA ASP A 95 8.05 -11.80 3.29
C ASP A 95 6.97 -11.72 2.21
N GLU A 96 6.00 -10.81 2.35
CA GLU A 96 4.89 -10.68 1.40
C GLU A 96 5.34 -10.21 0.01
N PRO A 97 6.14 -9.12 -0.13
CA PRO A 97 6.70 -8.73 -1.43
C PRO A 97 7.56 -9.82 -2.08
N TYR A 98 8.34 -10.53 -1.27
CA TYR A 98 9.15 -11.66 -1.76
C TYR A 98 8.26 -12.77 -2.31
N GLN A 99 7.14 -13.08 -1.63
CA GLN A 99 6.17 -14.06 -2.11
C GLN A 99 5.52 -13.61 -3.42
N PHE A 100 5.17 -12.32 -3.57
CA PHE A 100 4.61 -11.81 -4.83
C PHE A 100 5.62 -11.94 -5.98
N TYR A 101 6.87 -11.54 -5.75
CA TYR A 101 7.92 -11.66 -6.75
C TYR A 101 8.21 -13.11 -7.14
N SER A 102 8.27 -14.02 -6.16
CA SER A 102 8.53 -15.43 -6.41
C SER A 102 7.45 -16.13 -7.24
N LYS A 103 6.18 -15.70 -7.06
CA LYS A 103 5.04 -16.24 -7.82
C LYS A 103 4.86 -15.58 -9.17
N HIS A 104 5.23 -14.31 -9.29
CA HIS A 104 4.96 -13.47 -10.45
C HIS A 104 6.22 -12.69 -10.86
N PRO A 105 7.27 -13.37 -11.32
CA PRO A 105 8.53 -12.70 -11.70
C PRO A 105 8.40 -11.75 -12.89
N GLU A 106 7.28 -11.82 -13.61
CA GLU A 106 6.96 -10.97 -14.76
C GLU A 106 6.45 -9.58 -14.38
N ILE A 107 6.03 -9.34 -13.13
CA ILE A 107 5.60 -8.02 -12.66
C ILE A 107 6.73 -7.29 -11.91
N ASN A 108 6.58 -5.99 -11.76
CA ASN A 108 7.47 -5.22 -10.90
C ASN A 108 6.97 -5.28 -9.46
N VAL A 109 7.82 -5.72 -8.54
CA VAL A 109 7.55 -5.68 -7.10
C VAL A 109 8.47 -4.65 -6.46
N VAL A 110 7.88 -3.67 -5.78
CA VAL A 110 8.59 -2.54 -5.19
C VAL A 110 8.21 -2.39 -3.73
N VAL A 111 9.18 -2.07 -2.90
CA VAL A 111 8.97 -1.74 -1.49
C VAL A 111 9.48 -0.34 -1.19
N CYS A 112 8.71 0.41 -0.40
CA CYS A 112 9.08 1.74 0.09
C CYS A 112 8.19 2.13 1.27
N GLU A 113 8.74 2.62 2.36
CA GLU A 113 7.98 3.05 3.54
C GLU A 113 7.09 4.26 3.22
N ASP A 114 7.65 5.24 2.51
CA ASP A 114 6.90 6.39 2.01
C ASP A 114 6.28 6.07 0.65
N ARG A 115 4.97 5.89 0.64
CA ARG A 115 4.19 5.55 -0.55
C ARG A 115 4.28 6.62 -1.64
N ARG A 116 4.34 7.91 -1.27
CA ARG A 116 4.44 9.03 -2.21
C ARG A 116 5.80 9.02 -2.90
N LYS A 117 6.87 8.84 -2.11
CA LYS A 117 8.23 8.69 -2.64
C LYS A 117 8.34 7.45 -3.51
N GLY A 118 7.79 6.32 -3.05
CA GLY A 118 7.75 5.06 -3.79
C GLY A 118 7.08 5.23 -5.15
N MET A 119 5.89 5.82 -5.18
CA MET A 119 5.15 6.04 -6.43
C MET A 119 5.86 6.99 -7.38
N LYS A 120 6.47 8.07 -6.87
CA LYS A 120 7.27 8.98 -7.69
C LYS A 120 8.45 8.27 -8.36
N LEU A 121 9.11 7.37 -7.62
CA LEU A 121 10.23 6.59 -8.16
C LEU A 121 9.74 5.50 -9.13
N ILE A 122 8.57 4.89 -8.91
CA ILE A 122 7.95 3.97 -9.87
C ILE A 122 7.71 4.70 -11.20
N LEU A 123 7.08 5.88 -11.17
CA LEU A 123 6.80 6.64 -12.39
C LEU A 123 8.06 7.04 -13.15
N ASN A 124 9.17 7.29 -12.45
CA ASN A 124 10.44 7.66 -13.08
C ASN A 124 11.23 6.46 -13.59
N ASN A 125 11.32 5.37 -12.79
CA ASN A 125 12.20 4.25 -13.07
C ASN A 125 11.51 3.13 -13.84
N LEU A 126 10.17 3.04 -13.74
CA LEU A 126 9.34 2.00 -14.34
C LEU A 126 8.23 2.64 -15.20
N PRO A 127 8.60 3.41 -16.25
CA PRO A 127 7.64 4.22 -17.03
C PRO A 127 6.59 3.39 -17.76
N ASN A 128 6.83 2.10 -17.95
CA ASN A 128 5.88 1.17 -18.57
C ASN A 128 4.78 0.67 -17.62
N THR A 129 4.81 1.06 -16.33
CA THR A 129 3.77 0.68 -15.37
C THR A 129 2.43 1.26 -15.79
N GLN A 130 1.45 0.40 -15.99
CA GLN A 130 0.09 0.78 -16.36
C GLN A 130 -0.86 0.79 -15.19
N ILE A 131 -0.66 -0.11 -14.20
CA ILE A 131 -1.45 -0.17 -12.98
C ILE A 131 -0.51 -0.40 -11.81
N SER A 132 -0.76 0.31 -10.70
CA SER A 132 -0.06 0.08 -9.43
C SER A 132 -1.00 -0.53 -8.40
N ILE A 133 -0.61 -1.66 -7.81
CA ILE A 133 -1.35 -2.32 -6.72
C ILE A 133 -0.60 -2.04 -5.41
N TRP A 134 -1.29 -1.42 -4.45
CA TRP A 134 -0.69 -1.05 -3.17
C TRP A 134 -1.20 -1.94 -2.06
N ASP A 135 -0.29 -2.55 -1.35
CA ASP A 135 -0.60 -3.36 -0.19
C ASP A 135 -0.49 -2.53 1.11
N ASP A 136 -1.39 -2.84 2.06
CA ASP A 136 -1.48 -2.25 3.39
C ASP A 136 -1.64 -0.72 3.38
N ILE A 137 -2.68 -0.23 2.67
CA ILE A 137 -2.85 1.21 2.41
C ILE A 137 -3.86 1.90 3.30
N PHE A 138 -4.63 1.20 4.11
CA PHE A 138 -5.79 1.75 4.84
C PHE A 138 -5.51 3.04 5.63
N GLN A 139 -4.29 3.24 6.13
CA GLN A 139 -3.92 4.44 6.90
C GLN A 139 -3.36 5.60 6.04
N HIS A 140 -3.25 5.41 4.72
CA HIS A 140 -2.56 6.36 3.83
C HIS A 140 -3.52 7.25 3.03
N ARG A 141 -4.36 8.05 3.73
CA ARG A 141 -5.29 9.04 3.10
C ARG A 141 -4.60 10.10 2.23
N TYR A 142 -3.26 10.16 2.25
CA TYR A 142 -2.46 11.05 1.38
C TYR A 142 -2.51 10.67 -0.11
N CYS A 143 -3.02 9.50 -0.44
CA CYS A 143 -3.15 9.04 -1.82
C CYS A 143 -4.62 8.83 -2.14
N LEU A 144 -5.11 9.52 -3.18
CA LEU A 144 -6.45 9.25 -3.71
C LEU A 144 -6.39 7.92 -4.45
N LEU A 145 -7.07 6.94 -3.86
CA LEU A 145 -7.33 5.66 -4.47
C LEU A 145 -8.75 5.66 -5.01
N TYR A 146 -8.99 4.96 -6.12
CA TYR A 146 -10.35 4.60 -6.47
C TYR A 146 -10.86 3.62 -5.41
N THR A 147 -11.74 4.10 -4.54
CA THR A 147 -12.50 3.24 -3.62
C THR A 147 -13.84 2.94 -4.28
N SER A 148 -14.12 1.69 -4.60
CA SER A 148 -15.50 1.23 -4.69
C SER A 148 -15.86 0.73 -3.29
N ASP A 149 -16.68 1.48 -2.57
CA ASP A 149 -17.35 0.97 -1.39
C ASP A 149 -18.45 0.03 -1.89
N ALA A 150 -18.23 -1.26 -1.73
CA ALA A 150 -19.25 -2.27 -2.03
C ALA A 150 -20.46 -2.21 -1.04
N ALA A 151 -20.43 -1.26 -0.11
CA ALA A 151 -21.46 -1.04 0.90
C ALA A 151 -22.49 0.03 0.51
N ASP A 152 -22.28 0.78 -0.57
CA ASP A 152 -23.18 1.86 -0.99
C ASP A 152 -24.17 1.44 -2.11
N GLU A 153 -24.25 0.15 -2.43
CA GLU A 153 -25.23 -0.40 -3.39
C GLU A 153 -26.33 -1.22 -2.69
N GLU A 154 -27.05 -0.63 -1.70
CA GLU A 154 -28.36 -1.08 -1.25
C GLU A 154 -29.35 0.07 -1.24
#